data_4f9b43563d023683a8d97a6c6fdbe7fe
#
_entry.id   4f9b43563d023683a8d97a6c6fdbe7fe
#
_cell.length_a   1.000
_cell.length_b   1.000
_cell.length_c   1.000
_cell.angle_alpha   90.00
_cell.angle_beta   90.00
_cell.angle_gamma   90.00
#
_symmetry.space_group_name_H-M   'P 1'
#
loop_
_entity.id
_entity.type
_entity.pdbx_description
1 polymer ?
#
loop_
_entity_poly.entity_id
_entity_poly.type
_entity_poly.pdbx_seq_one_letter_code
_entity_poly.pdbx_strand_id
1 'polypeptide(L)'
;AEAPGLIDPLPSVMPHYQKQFPGPKLFQLLLRLYDRLAGKPSRHRLSPADTLQWVPGLSTSHLTGASGFTDAVTDDARLVQRVLEEAEADGAICLNYMQAQAVLRNSETNAVTGVHLLDTSTDSQTLEMTVNTPLVINATGAWADQLKQTDSTDTRIRPLRGSHLVVPYSRLPVSCSVSLFHPEDRRPVFAFPWQGTTVLGTTDLDHTESLSREPAINREELDYLLQISSKLFPASAITERDVIATWAGVRPVVTQSPVVTQNKGTRKPSKENREHVIWSDNGLVSVAGGKLTTFRLIAREVLERGQMPSFRLRNDALPVFASPPDLERLQGFYGPALPEVLRAGTHETVAGTDTLWAELAWAAANTGVIHLDDLMLRRTRLGLVLPEGGKGLLPDIRCLCKPILAWDDTTWEREEARYLELWRSCYSLPAIFPAKPGATG
;
A
#
# COMPACT_ATOMS: atom_id res chain seq x y z
N ALA A 1 -9.53 11.83 -15.13
CA ALA A 1 -9.37 11.21 -13.83
C ALA A 1 -10.71 11.19 -13.12
N GLU A 2 -11.12 10.04 -12.59
CA GLU A 2 -12.40 9.89 -11.89
C GLU A 2 -12.32 10.42 -10.44
N ALA A 3 -11.11 10.54 -9.89
CA ALA A 3 -10.86 11.04 -8.54
C ALA A 3 -9.58 11.90 -8.50
N PRO A 4 -9.62 13.16 -8.99
CA PRO A 4 -8.52 14.11 -8.81
C PRO A 4 -8.27 14.32 -7.31
N GLY A 5 -7.01 14.53 -6.92
CA GLY A 5 -6.62 14.66 -5.52
C GLY A 5 -6.48 13.34 -4.75
N LEU A 6 -7.00 12.23 -5.30
CA LEU A 6 -6.76 10.87 -4.79
C LEU A 6 -5.85 10.07 -5.73
N ILE A 7 -5.97 10.29 -7.04
CA ILE A 7 -5.12 9.70 -8.07
C ILE A 7 -4.58 10.83 -8.92
N ASP A 8 -3.36 11.25 -8.63
CA ASP A 8 -2.76 12.43 -9.25
C ASP A 8 -1.66 12.07 -10.24
N PRO A 9 -1.53 12.84 -11.33
CA PRO A 9 -0.42 12.68 -12.25
C PRO A 9 0.91 12.90 -11.54
N LEU A 10 1.83 11.96 -11.68
CA LEU A 10 3.19 12.06 -11.13
C LEU A 10 4.20 12.11 -12.27
N PRO A 11 4.84 13.26 -12.52
CA PRO A 11 5.97 13.32 -13.42
C PRO A 11 7.04 12.32 -13.02
N SER A 12 7.57 11.59 -13.98
CA SER A 12 8.52 10.52 -13.73
C SER A 12 9.74 10.67 -14.63
N VAL A 13 10.91 10.44 -14.06
CA VAL A 13 12.20 10.58 -14.72
C VAL A 13 13.01 9.30 -14.58
N MET A 14 13.47 8.76 -15.70
CA MET A 14 14.42 7.65 -15.77
C MET A 14 15.77 8.19 -16.23
N PRO A 15 16.73 8.43 -15.33
CA PRO A 15 18.08 8.84 -15.70
C PRO A 15 18.81 7.75 -16.48
N HIS A 16 19.60 8.15 -17.46
CA HIS A 16 20.42 7.26 -18.27
C HIS A 16 21.90 7.54 -18.03
N TYR A 17 22.63 6.50 -17.71
CA TYR A 17 24.07 6.54 -17.51
C TYR A 17 24.78 5.75 -18.61
N GLN A 18 26.06 6.08 -18.88
CA GLN A 18 26.84 5.34 -19.88
C GLN A 18 26.89 3.85 -19.53
N LYS A 19 26.75 3.00 -20.56
CA LYS A 19 26.79 1.53 -20.43
C LYS A 19 25.72 0.90 -19.53
N GLN A 20 24.70 1.66 -19.08
CA GLN A 20 23.60 1.13 -18.29
C GLN A 20 22.46 0.63 -19.18
N PHE A 21 21.86 -0.50 -18.82
CA PHE A 21 20.67 -1.04 -19.46
C PHE A 21 19.42 -0.74 -18.61
N PRO A 22 18.29 -0.37 -19.24
CA PRO A 22 18.10 -0.12 -20.68
C PRO A 22 18.74 1.20 -21.11
N GLY A 23 19.32 1.20 -22.29
CA GLY A 23 19.84 2.44 -22.87
C GLY A 23 18.69 3.39 -23.30
N PRO A 24 18.98 4.69 -23.51
CA PRO A 24 17.96 5.71 -23.79
C PRO A 24 17.11 5.40 -25.03
N LYS A 25 17.68 4.82 -26.06
CA LYS A 25 16.94 4.46 -27.30
C LYS A 25 15.89 3.38 -27.05
N LEU A 26 16.27 2.32 -26.35
CA LEU A 26 15.37 1.22 -26.04
C LEU A 26 14.25 1.70 -25.11
N PHE A 27 14.59 2.45 -24.07
CA PHE A 27 13.60 2.96 -23.13
C PHE A 27 12.60 3.90 -23.79
N GLN A 28 13.05 4.80 -24.69
CA GLN A 28 12.16 5.64 -25.48
C GLN A 28 11.25 4.84 -26.43
N LEU A 29 11.71 3.71 -26.95
CA LEU A 29 10.86 2.82 -27.75
C LEU A 29 9.76 2.18 -26.89
N LEU A 30 10.10 1.73 -25.67
CA LEU A 30 9.12 1.18 -24.72
C LEU A 30 8.09 2.24 -24.32
N LEU A 31 8.53 3.47 -24.01
CA LEU A 31 7.61 4.58 -23.71
C LEU A 31 6.72 4.94 -24.91
N ARG A 32 7.22 4.83 -26.14
CA ARG A 32 6.39 5.05 -27.34
C ARG A 32 5.25 4.03 -27.43
N LEU A 33 5.53 2.78 -27.11
CA LEU A 33 4.50 1.74 -27.04
C LEU A 33 3.51 2.01 -25.93
N TYR A 34 4.00 2.39 -24.76
CA TYR A 34 3.18 2.78 -23.61
C TYR A 34 2.24 3.94 -23.94
N ASP A 35 2.74 5.05 -24.49
CA ASP A 35 1.93 6.21 -24.90
C ASP A 35 0.82 5.81 -25.89
N ARG A 36 1.14 4.89 -26.82
CA ARG A 36 0.17 4.42 -27.81
C ARG A 36 -0.96 3.63 -27.16
N LEU A 37 -0.64 2.80 -26.16
CA LEU A 37 -1.64 2.03 -25.39
C LEU A 37 -2.43 2.92 -24.44
N ALA A 38 -1.80 3.91 -23.82
CA ALA A 38 -2.45 4.85 -22.92
C ALA A 38 -3.28 5.93 -23.64
N GLY A 39 -3.13 6.07 -24.97
CA GLY A 39 -3.85 7.08 -25.76
C GLY A 39 -3.41 8.52 -25.50
N LYS A 40 -2.36 8.75 -24.71
CA LYS A 40 -1.84 10.09 -24.36
C LYS A 40 -0.31 10.09 -24.44
N PRO A 41 0.30 10.91 -25.32
CA PRO A 41 1.76 11.04 -25.36
C PRO A 41 2.24 11.86 -24.15
N SER A 42 3.06 11.25 -23.33
CA SER A 42 3.66 11.93 -22.17
C SER A 42 5.19 11.91 -22.18
N ARG A 43 5.80 11.07 -23.04
CA ARG A 43 7.26 10.91 -23.10
C ARG A 43 7.96 12.13 -23.65
N HIS A 44 9.09 12.46 -23.04
CA HIS A 44 10.04 13.44 -23.54
C HIS A 44 11.48 13.04 -23.19
N ARG A 45 12.45 13.72 -23.81
CA ARG A 45 13.87 13.50 -23.49
C ARG A 45 14.39 14.73 -22.77
N LEU A 46 15.19 14.48 -21.75
CA LEU A 46 15.90 15.49 -21.00
C LEU A 46 17.39 15.43 -21.31
N SER A 47 18.01 16.58 -21.56
CA SER A 47 19.46 16.70 -21.57
C SER A 47 20.05 16.44 -20.18
N PRO A 48 21.35 16.21 -20.02
CA PRO A 48 21.95 16.12 -18.69
C PRO A 48 21.67 17.35 -17.83
N ALA A 49 21.71 18.56 -18.40
CA ALA A 49 21.43 19.80 -17.69
C ALA A 49 19.96 19.87 -17.21
N ASP A 50 19.00 19.58 -18.11
CA ASP A 50 17.59 19.56 -17.77
C ASP A 50 17.28 18.47 -16.72
N THR A 51 17.95 17.31 -16.84
CA THR A 51 17.79 16.23 -15.84
C THR A 51 18.16 16.69 -14.45
N LEU A 52 19.25 17.44 -14.30
CA LEU A 52 19.70 17.97 -13.01
C LEU A 52 18.83 19.11 -12.50
N GLN A 53 18.15 19.85 -13.37
CA GLN A 53 17.13 20.81 -12.95
C GLN A 53 15.88 20.12 -12.40
N TRP A 54 15.46 19.03 -13.03
CA TRP A 54 14.30 18.25 -12.56
C TRP A 54 14.59 17.46 -11.28
N VAL A 55 15.81 16.94 -11.16
CA VAL A 55 16.25 16.11 -10.04
C VAL A 55 17.57 16.64 -9.48
N PRO A 56 17.53 17.69 -8.65
CA PRO A 56 18.71 18.21 -7.98
C PRO A 56 19.38 17.13 -7.11
N GLY A 57 20.71 17.13 -7.08
CA GLY A 57 21.49 16.17 -6.29
C GLY A 57 21.68 14.79 -6.92
N LEU A 58 21.12 14.55 -8.10
CA LEU A 58 21.34 13.31 -8.83
C LEU A 58 22.83 13.19 -9.23
N SER A 59 23.35 11.95 -9.22
CA SER A 59 24.72 11.66 -9.63
C SER A 59 24.99 12.16 -11.05
N THR A 60 26.03 12.97 -11.23
CA THR A 60 26.45 13.52 -12.52
C THR A 60 27.42 12.61 -13.26
N SER A 61 28.05 11.65 -12.56
CA SER A 61 29.05 10.74 -13.12
C SER A 61 28.45 9.89 -14.22
N HIS A 62 28.94 10.09 -15.46
CA HIS A 62 28.49 9.37 -16.66
C HIS A 62 26.99 9.57 -17.02
N LEU A 63 26.35 10.59 -16.51
CA LEU A 63 24.96 10.93 -16.86
C LEU A 63 24.90 11.37 -18.35
N THR A 64 24.02 10.76 -19.12
CA THR A 64 23.80 11.05 -20.55
C THR A 64 22.47 11.76 -20.82
N GLY A 65 21.68 12.02 -19.79
CA GLY A 65 20.35 12.61 -19.84
C GLY A 65 19.31 11.70 -19.20
N ALA A 66 18.04 11.97 -19.47
CA ALA A 66 16.94 11.16 -18.95
C ALA A 66 15.80 11.01 -19.96
N SER A 67 14.92 10.06 -19.68
CA SER A 67 13.60 9.96 -20.26
C SER A 67 12.55 10.39 -19.25
N GLY A 68 11.77 11.40 -19.60
CA GLY A 68 10.61 11.83 -18.82
C GLY A 68 9.32 11.19 -19.36
N PHE A 69 8.39 10.90 -18.47
CA PHE A 69 7.04 10.41 -18.75
C PHE A 69 6.13 10.76 -17.58
N THR A 70 4.83 10.51 -17.72
CA THR A 70 3.88 10.72 -16.62
C THR A 70 3.34 9.38 -16.15
N ASP A 71 3.42 9.16 -14.87
CA ASP A 71 2.77 8.06 -14.14
C ASP A 71 1.67 8.65 -13.21
N ALA A 72 1.23 7.91 -12.22
CA ALA A 72 0.29 8.39 -11.21
C ALA A 72 0.72 7.98 -9.82
N VAL A 73 0.35 8.79 -8.85
CA VAL A 73 0.49 8.50 -7.41
C VAL A 73 -0.89 8.46 -6.77
N THR A 74 -1.06 7.59 -5.79
CA THR A 74 -2.26 7.51 -4.95
C THR A 74 -1.89 7.16 -3.52
N ASP A 75 -2.73 7.54 -2.56
CA ASP A 75 -2.76 6.91 -1.25
C ASP A 75 -3.66 5.67 -1.34
N ASP A 76 -3.06 4.50 -1.30
CA ASP A 76 -3.75 3.22 -1.48
C ASP A 76 -4.76 2.92 -0.36
N ALA A 77 -4.45 3.26 0.89
CA ALA A 77 -5.40 3.10 1.99
C ALA A 77 -6.58 4.06 1.85
N ARG A 78 -6.34 5.31 1.45
CA ARG A 78 -7.43 6.26 1.23
C ARG A 78 -8.31 5.85 0.04
N LEU A 79 -7.71 5.29 -1.02
CA LEU A 79 -8.46 4.72 -2.13
C LEU A 79 -9.38 3.58 -1.65
N VAL A 80 -8.88 2.68 -0.80
CA VAL A 80 -9.70 1.60 -0.23
C VAL A 80 -10.83 2.18 0.63
N GLN A 81 -10.52 3.14 1.52
CA GLN A 81 -11.54 3.81 2.34
C GLN A 81 -12.64 4.45 1.47
N ARG A 82 -12.26 5.15 0.42
CA ARG A 82 -13.20 5.77 -0.50
C ARG A 82 -14.12 4.75 -1.18
N VAL A 83 -13.59 3.57 -1.58
CA VAL A 83 -14.40 2.49 -2.16
C VAL A 83 -15.35 1.90 -1.14
N LEU A 84 -14.93 1.75 0.12
CA LEU A 84 -15.78 1.26 1.20
C LEU A 84 -16.91 2.25 1.52
N GLU A 85 -16.60 3.54 1.65
CA GLU A 85 -17.58 4.61 1.89
C GLU A 85 -18.66 4.65 0.78
N GLU A 86 -18.26 4.50 -0.48
CA GLU A 86 -19.20 4.43 -1.61
C GLU A 86 -20.03 3.15 -1.59
N ALA A 87 -19.43 2.02 -1.21
CA ALA A 87 -20.15 0.74 -1.07
C ALA A 87 -21.19 0.81 0.06
N GLU A 88 -20.86 1.42 1.20
CA GLU A 88 -21.80 1.62 2.32
C GLU A 88 -22.95 2.55 1.91
N ALA A 89 -22.67 3.62 1.17
CA ALA A 89 -23.70 4.50 0.61
C ALA A 89 -24.64 3.78 -0.37
N ASP A 90 -24.17 2.73 -1.04
CA ASP A 90 -24.96 1.85 -1.89
C ASP A 90 -25.63 0.68 -1.11
N GLY A 91 -25.49 0.63 0.23
CA GLY A 91 -26.16 -0.33 1.12
C GLY A 91 -25.33 -1.55 1.50
N ALA A 92 -24.03 -1.57 1.23
CA ALA A 92 -23.16 -2.63 1.73
C ALA A 92 -22.94 -2.49 3.24
N ILE A 93 -22.66 -3.60 3.91
CA ILE A 93 -22.24 -3.64 5.30
C ILE A 93 -20.73 -3.95 5.33
N CYS A 94 -19.94 -2.98 5.77
CA CYS A 94 -18.49 -3.10 5.88
C CYS A 94 -18.08 -3.30 7.34
N LEU A 95 -17.52 -4.45 7.68
CA LEU A 95 -17.08 -4.80 9.03
C LEU A 95 -15.57 -5.05 9.03
N ASN A 96 -14.83 -4.26 9.80
CA ASN A 96 -13.44 -4.53 10.10
C ASN A 96 -13.31 -5.42 11.36
N TYR A 97 -12.15 -6.00 11.58
CA TYR A 97 -11.87 -6.93 12.68
C TYR A 97 -12.79 -8.17 12.75
N MET A 98 -13.51 -8.46 11.69
CA MET A 98 -14.31 -9.67 11.54
C MET A 98 -13.56 -10.67 10.66
N GLN A 99 -12.80 -11.56 11.27
CA GLN A 99 -11.97 -12.53 10.57
C GLN A 99 -12.80 -13.72 10.08
N ALA A 100 -12.77 -14.01 8.79
CA ALA A 100 -13.34 -15.24 8.24
C ALA A 100 -12.48 -16.44 8.65
N GLN A 101 -13.05 -17.35 9.45
CA GLN A 101 -12.39 -18.54 9.95
C GLN A 101 -12.59 -19.75 9.04
N ALA A 102 -13.84 -19.93 8.55
CA ALA A 102 -14.19 -21.07 7.73
C ALA A 102 -15.35 -20.74 6.78
N VAL A 103 -15.33 -21.35 5.62
CA VAL A 103 -16.48 -21.41 4.70
C VAL A 103 -17.33 -22.63 5.05
N LEU A 104 -18.61 -22.42 5.35
CA LEU A 104 -19.55 -23.48 5.70
C LEU A 104 -20.13 -24.12 4.45
N ARG A 105 -20.26 -25.44 4.46
CA ARG A 105 -20.72 -26.21 3.31
C ARG A 105 -21.77 -27.24 3.69
N ASN A 106 -22.64 -27.53 2.77
CA ASN A 106 -23.57 -28.65 2.87
C ASN A 106 -22.79 -29.98 2.75
N SER A 107 -23.03 -30.92 3.65
CA SER A 107 -22.28 -32.18 3.74
C SER A 107 -22.50 -33.13 2.55
N GLU A 108 -23.65 -33.03 1.86
CA GLU A 108 -24.02 -33.94 0.74
C GLU A 108 -23.57 -33.33 -0.60
N THR A 109 -23.83 -32.04 -0.81
CA THR A 109 -23.61 -31.36 -2.10
C THR A 109 -22.30 -30.61 -2.20
N ASN A 110 -21.61 -30.42 -1.09
CA ASN A 110 -20.42 -29.59 -0.94
C ASN A 110 -20.64 -28.11 -1.36
N ALA A 111 -21.89 -27.67 -1.51
CA ALA A 111 -22.23 -26.29 -1.83
C ALA A 111 -22.01 -25.38 -0.61
N VAL A 112 -21.58 -24.13 -0.84
CA VAL A 112 -21.44 -23.12 0.20
C VAL A 112 -22.81 -22.82 0.82
N THR A 113 -22.86 -22.79 2.15
CA THR A 113 -24.06 -22.42 2.94
C THR A 113 -23.84 -21.18 3.78
N GLY A 114 -22.58 -20.76 3.97
CA GLY A 114 -22.27 -19.59 4.75
C GLY A 114 -20.77 -19.42 5.03
N VAL A 115 -20.49 -18.48 5.92
CA VAL A 115 -19.13 -18.19 6.44
C VAL A 115 -19.19 -18.03 7.96
N HIS A 116 -18.22 -18.59 8.65
CA HIS A 116 -18.01 -18.44 10.07
C HIS A 116 -17.01 -17.31 10.30
N LEU A 117 -17.38 -16.32 11.12
CA LEU A 117 -16.64 -15.12 11.41
C LEU A 117 -16.28 -15.05 12.88
N LEU A 118 -15.11 -14.49 13.17
CA LEU A 118 -14.59 -14.25 14.51
C LEU A 118 -14.29 -12.77 14.68
N ASP A 119 -14.82 -12.16 15.73
CA ASP A 119 -14.45 -10.80 16.12
C ASP A 119 -13.05 -10.81 16.75
N THR A 120 -12.15 -10.05 16.17
CA THR A 120 -10.75 -9.89 16.63
C THR A 120 -10.47 -8.47 17.12
N SER A 121 -11.51 -7.69 17.38
CA SER A 121 -11.38 -6.30 17.86
C SER A 121 -10.87 -6.19 19.29
N THR A 122 -11.05 -7.24 20.11
CA THR A 122 -10.59 -7.29 21.50
C THR A 122 -10.02 -8.66 21.84
N ASP A 123 -9.03 -8.70 22.72
CA ASP A 123 -8.47 -9.96 23.25
C ASP A 123 -9.36 -10.62 24.31
N SER A 124 -10.38 -9.91 24.82
CA SER A 124 -11.09 -10.31 26.05
C SER A 124 -12.46 -10.96 25.85
N GLN A 125 -13.10 -10.74 24.70
CA GLN A 125 -14.40 -11.36 24.37
C GLN A 125 -14.41 -11.74 22.89
N THR A 126 -14.41 -13.03 22.64
CA THR A 126 -14.46 -13.57 21.29
C THR A 126 -15.93 -13.69 20.88
N LEU A 127 -16.43 -12.78 20.05
CA LEU A 127 -17.74 -12.91 19.44
C LEU A 127 -17.60 -13.71 18.14
N GLU A 128 -18.34 -14.79 18.05
CA GLU A 128 -18.44 -15.61 16.86
C GLU A 128 -19.78 -15.37 16.15
N MET A 129 -19.77 -15.27 14.84
CA MET A 129 -20.97 -15.05 14.04
C MET A 129 -20.95 -15.93 12.80
N THR A 130 -22.12 -16.41 12.41
CA THR A 130 -22.33 -17.11 11.15
C THR A 130 -23.19 -16.28 10.21
N VAL A 131 -22.68 -16.02 9.01
CA VAL A 131 -23.47 -15.42 7.92
C VAL A 131 -23.89 -16.50 6.95
N ASN A 132 -25.19 -16.71 6.82
CA ASN A 132 -25.75 -17.67 5.86
C ASN A 132 -25.81 -17.04 4.46
N THR A 133 -25.15 -17.65 3.49
CA THR A 133 -25.13 -17.21 2.09
C THR A 133 -24.77 -18.38 1.17
N PRO A 134 -25.33 -18.45 -0.04
CA PRO A 134 -24.96 -19.46 -1.03
C PRO A 134 -23.69 -19.08 -1.82
N LEU A 135 -23.17 -17.85 -1.67
CA LEU A 135 -21.99 -17.35 -2.37
C LEU A 135 -21.06 -16.61 -1.42
N VAL A 136 -19.80 -17.01 -1.41
CA VAL A 136 -18.71 -16.33 -0.69
C VAL A 136 -17.63 -15.92 -1.69
N ILE A 137 -17.21 -14.68 -1.64
CA ILE A 137 -16.08 -14.18 -2.42
C ILE A 137 -14.87 -14.05 -1.50
N ASN A 138 -13.85 -14.86 -1.78
CA ASN A 138 -12.56 -14.82 -1.08
C ASN A 138 -11.59 -13.91 -1.84
N ALA A 139 -11.44 -12.67 -1.39
CA ALA A 139 -10.49 -11.69 -1.91
C ALA A 139 -9.41 -11.34 -0.87
N THR A 140 -9.02 -12.31 -0.03
CA THR A 140 -8.15 -12.12 1.13
C THR A 140 -6.65 -12.01 0.79
N GLY A 141 -6.29 -11.90 -0.49
CA GLY A 141 -4.93 -11.62 -0.91
C GLY A 141 -3.94 -12.71 -0.50
N ALA A 142 -2.95 -12.37 0.35
CA ALA A 142 -1.94 -13.33 0.79
C ALA A 142 -2.51 -14.49 1.62
N TRP A 143 -3.69 -14.34 2.19
CA TRP A 143 -4.40 -15.36 2.98
C TRP A 143 -5.41 -16.18 2.16
N ALA A 144 -5.47 -16.02 0.84
CA ALA A 144 -6.51 -16.67 0.03
C ALA A 144 -6.47 -18.22 0.10
N ASP A 145 -5.31 -18.80 0.36
CA ASP A 145 -5.18 -20.25 0.53
C ASP A 145 -5.69 -20.76 1.90
N GLN A 146 -5.80 -19.88 2.91
CA GLN A 146 -6.22 -20.29 4.28
C GLN A 146 -7.73 -20.62 4.38
N LEU A 147 -8.55 -20.05 3.52
CA LEU A 147 -9.99 -20.33 3.48
C LEU A 147 -10.37 -21.56 2.63
N LYS A 148 -9.39 -22.28 2.09
CA LYS A 148 -9.62 -23.55 1.41
C LYS A 148 -9.79 -24.65 2.44
N GLN A 149 -10.91 -25.36 2.40
CA GLN A 149 -11.17 -26.52 3.26
C GLN A 149 -10.69 -27.84 2.66
N THR A 150 -10.02 -27.83 1.53
CA THR A 150 -9.50 -29.07 0.92
C THR A 150 -8.12 -29.38 1.50
N ASP A 151 -7.90 -30.65 1.88
CA ASP A 151 -6.60 -31.24 2.24
C ASP A 151 -5.57 -31.16 1.10
N SER A 152 -5.83 -30.38 0.08
CA SER A 152 -4.90 -30.20 -1.02
C SER A 152 -3.71 -29.38 -0.54
N THR A 153 -2.55 -30.02 -0.53
CA THR A 153 -1.23 -29.38 -0.37
C THR A 153 -0.90 -28.35 -1.46
N ASP A 154 -1.89 -28.00 -2.27
CA ASP A 154 -1.77 -27.16 -3.46
C ASP A 154 -1.83 -25.70 -3.09
N THR A 155 -0.77 -25.19 -2.47
CA THR A 155 -0.59 -23.78 -2.16
C THR A 155 -0.33 -23.00 -3.46
N ARG A 156 -1.22 -22.05 -3.78
CA ARG A 156 -1.12 -21.24 -5.00
C ARG A 156 -0.49 -19.89 -4.76
N ILE A 157 -0.48 -19.43 -3.50
CA ILE A 157 0.01 -18.10 -3.15
C ILE A 157 1.46 -18.19 -2.69
N ARG A 158 2.33 -17.45 -3.37
CA ARG A 158 3.70 -17.16 -2.94
C ARG A 158 3.73 -15.76 -2.37
N PRO A 159 3.87 -15.59 -1.05
CA PRO A 159 3.94 -14.27 -0.45
C PRO A 159 5.30 -13.62 -0.75
N LEU A 160 5.29 -12.43 -1.36
CA LEU A 160 6.49 -11.65 -1.64
C LEU A 160 6.43 -10.33 -0.87
N ARG A 161 7.44 -10.05 -0.05
CA ARG A 161 7.56 -8.82 0.72
C ARG A 161 8.26 -7.74 -0.10
N GLY A 162 7.73 -6.51 -0.02
CA GLY A 162 8.36 -5.31 -0.55
C GLY A 162 8.35 -4.21 0.50
N SER A 163 9.53 -3.65 0.76
CA SER A 163 9.77 -2.67 1.81
C SER A 163 10.13 -1.31 1.24
N HIS A 164 9.83 -0.25 2.02
CA HIS A 164 10.06 1.14 1.66
C HIS A 164 10.67 1.90 2.84
N LEU A 165 11.47 2.92 2.53
CA LEU A 165 11.97 3.91 3.47
C LEU A 165 11.26 5.23 3.25
N VAL A 166 10.96 5.93 4.33
CA VAL A 166 10.44 7.30 4.33
C VAL A 166 11.51 8.21 4.90
N VAL A 167 11.86 9.24 4.14
CA VAL A 167 12.81 10.26 4.58
C VAL A 167 12.17 11.65 4.46
N PRO A 168 12.53 12.63 5.30
CA PRO A 168 12.03 13.99 5.16
C PRO A 168 12.34 14.55 3.76
N TYR A 169 11.40 15.26 3.16
CA TYR A 169 11.62 15.94 1.88
C TYR A 169 12.87 16.84 1.90
N SER A 170 13.12 17.53 3.02
CA SER A 170 14.31 18.38 3.19
C SER A 170 15.64 17.63 3.08
N ARG A 171 15.66 16.32 3.33
CA ARG A 171 16.86 15.48 3.22
C ARG A 171 17.03 14.91 1.81
N LEU A 172 15.94 14.60 1.14
CA LEU A 172 15.94 14.10 -0.25
C LEU A 172 14.83 14.80 -1.05
N PRO A 173 15.06 16.04 -1.51
CA PRO A 173 14.03 16.82 -2.21
C PRO A 173 13.89 16.33 -3.67
N VAL A 174 12.95 15.44 -3.93
CA VAL A 174 12.57 15.02 -5.28
C VAL A 174 11.19 15.58 -5.61
N SER A 175 11.07 16.29 -6.73
CA SER A 175 9.80 16.87 -7.20
C SER A 175 9.03 15.96 -8.16
N CYS A 176 9.63 14.81 -8.52
CA CYS A 176 9.08 13.83 -9.45
C CYS A 176 9.49 12.42 -9.01
N SER A 177 8.88 11.40 -9.59
CA SER A 177 9.35 10.03 -9.41
C SER A 177 10.65 9.80 -10.18
N VAL A 178 11.69 9.35 -9.50
CA VAL A 178 12.96 8.98 -10.11
C VAL A 178 13.10 7.47 -10.10
N SER A 179 13.16 6.87 -11.29
CA SER A 179 13.24 5.41 -11.45
C SER A 179 14.66 4.99 -11.77
N LEU A 180 15.17 3.98 -11.11
CA LEU A 180 16.45 3.39 -11.43
C LEU A 180 16.46 1.89 -11.26
N PHE A 181 17.41 1.26 -11.96
CA PHE A 181 17.69 -0.16 -11.78
C PHE A 181 18.79 -0.35 -10.75
N HIS A 182 18.50 -1.16 -9.72
CA HIS A 182 19.49 -1.51 -8.72
C HIS A 182 20.69 -2.21 -9.36
N PRO A 183 21.93 -1.88 -8.96
CA PRO A 183 23.13 -2.42 -9.62
C PRO A 183 23.31 -3.92 -9.45
N GLU A 184 22.82 -4.51 -8.37
CA GLU A 184 23.02 -5.93 -8.05
C GLU A 184 22.10 -6.84 -8.87
N ASP A 185 20.84 -6.49 -8.98
CA ASP A 185 19.82 -7.40 -9.53
C ASP A 185 19.00 -6.80 -10.69
N ARG A 186 19.24 -5.52 -11.01
CA ARG A 186 18.55 -4.74 -12.04
C ARG A 186 17.04 -4.59 -11.81
N ARG A 187 16.59 -4.63 -10.56
CA ARG A 187 15.21 -4.30 -10.24
C ARG A 187 14.98 -2.79 -10.26
N PRO A 188 13.81 -2.33 -10.71
CA PRO A 188 13.46 -0.92 -10.58
C PRO A 188 13.25 -0.57 -9.10
N VAL A 189 13.89 0.50 -8.68
CA VAL A 189 13.69 1.17 -7.39
C VAL A 189 13.27 2.59 -7.69
N PHE A 190 12.40 3.16 -6.90
CA PHE A 190 11.83 4.48 -7.08
C PHE A 190 12.16 5.38 -5.89
N ALA A 191 12.41 6.66 -6.17
CA ALA A 191 12.36 7.73 -5.20
C ALA A 191 11.27 8.69 -5.64
N PHE A 192 10.24 8.94 -4.83
CA PHE A 192 9.13 9.80 -5.22
C PHE A 192 8.61 10.63 -4.05
N PRO A 193 8.06 11.84 -4.32
CA PRO A 193 7.47 12.68 -3.30
C PRO A 193 6.14 12.09 -2.84
N TRP A 194 5.89 12.11 -1.53
CA TRP A 194 4.65 11.62 -0.95
C TRP A 194 4.36 12.31 0.39
N GLN A 195 3.25 13.04 0.49
CA GLN A 195 2.76 13.67 1.71
C GLN A 195 3.86 14.43 2.52
N GLY A 196 4.60 15.31 1.85
CA GLY A 196 5.66 16.10 2.49
C GLY A 196 6.96 15.34 2.77
N THR A 197 7.06 14.10 2.35
CA THR A 197 8.24 13.23 2.48
C THR A 197 8.74 12.75 1.13
N THR A 198 9.83 12.01 1.13
CA THR A 198 10.29 11.22 -0.03
C THR A 198 10.32 9.75 0.36
N VAL A 199 9.70 8.94 -0.48
CA VAL A 199 9.66 7.48 -0.34
C VAL A 199 10.69 6.85 -1.25
N LEU A 200 11.46 5.91 -0.70
CA LEU A 200 12.43 5.07 -1.41
C LEU A 200 11.94 3.61 -1.39
N GLY A 201 11.80 2.98 -2.53
CA GLY A 201 11.35 1.58 -2.62
C GLY A 201 11.25 1.11 -4.06
N THR A 202 11.10 -0.16 -4.27
CA THR A 202 10.75 -1.21 -3.32
C THR A 202 11.76 -2.37 -3.40
N THR A 203 11.80 -3.17 -2.36
CA THR A 203 12.43 -4.50 -2.37
C THR A 203 11.45 -5.56 -2.89
N ASP A 204 11.90 -6.80 -3.08
CA ASP A 204 11.06 -7.91 -3.55
C ASP A 204 11.68 -9.25 -3.12
N LEU A 205 11.35 -9.71 -1.92
CA LEU A 205 11.88 -10.92 -1.29
C LEU A 205 10.75 -11.89 -0.94
N ASP A 206 11.07 -13.18 -0.88
CA ASP A 206 10.14 -14.16 -0.32
C ASP A 206 9.83 -13.80 1.14
N HIS A 207 8.55 -13.76 1.49
CA HIS A 207 8.13 -13.56 2.85
C HIS A 207 8.02 -14.90 3.56
N THR A 208 8.91 -15.11 4.54
CA THR A 208 9.04 -16.39 5.26
C THR A 208 8.45 -16.35 6.67
N GLU A 209 8.04 -15.17 7.12
CA GLU A 209 7.42 -14.99 8.43
C GLU A 209 5.91 -15.31 8.39
N SER A 210 5.31 -15.45 9.56
CA SER A 210 3.86 -15.67 9.65
C SER A 210 3.08 -14.46 9.12
N LEU A 211 2.10 -14.72 8.26
CA LEU A 211 1.17 -13.70 7.76
C LEU A 211 0.25 -13.13 8.86
N SER A 212 0.23 -13.72 10.07
CA SER A 212 -0.50 -13.17 11.23
C SER A 212 0.23 -12.00 11.89
N ARG A 213 1.46 -11.70 11.47
CA ARG A 213 2.24 -10.56 11.96
C ARG A 213 2.30 -9.48 10.89
N GLU A 214 2.26 -8.23 11.34
CA GLU A 214 2.53 -7.09 10.48
C GLU A 214 3.94 -7.23 9.87
N PRO A 215 4.10 -7.16 8.53
CA PRO A 215 5.41 -7.30 7.92
C PRO A 215 6.30 -6.11 8.25
N ALA A 216 7.58 -6.36 8.48
CA ALA A 216 8.58 -5.35 8.77
C ALA A 216 9.77 -5.45 7.82
N ILE A 217 10.45 -4.32 7.58
CA ILE A 217 11.70 -4.30 6.85
C ILE A 217 12.78 -5.06 7.63
N ASN A 218 13.66 -5.78 6.95
CA ASN A 218 14.83 -6.38 7.57
C ASN A 218 16.13 -5.60 7.23
N ARG A 219 17.23 -6.01 7.81
CA ARG A 219 18.53 -5.34 7.62
C ARG A 219 19.01 -5.36 6.17
N GLU A 220 18.86 -6.48 5.48
CA GLU A 220 19.27 -6.63 4.08
C GLU A 220 18.50 -5.68 3.15
N GLU A 221 17.19 -5.53 3.38
CA GLU A 221 16.34 -4.61 2.63
C GLU A 221 16.71 -3.14 2.91
N LEU A 222 17.01 -2.80 4.16
CA LEU A 222 17.46 -1.47 4.53
C LEU A 222 18.78 -1.11 3.81
N ASP A 223 19.77 -1.99 3.90
CA ASP A 223 21.08 -1.79 3.28
C ASP A 223 20.96 -1.70 1.75
N TYR A 224 20.10 -2.52 1.14
CA TYR A 224 19.80 -2.49 -0.29
C TYR A 224 19.24 -1.12 -0.74
N LEU A 225 18.26 -0.58 0.00
CA LEU A 225 17.65 0.72 -0.33
C LEU A 225 18.59 1.90 -0.05
N LEU A 226 19.39 1.86 1.02
CA LEU A 226 20.39 2.89 1.29
C LEU A 226 21.52 2.88 0.27
N GLN A 227 21.96 1.72 -0.19
CA GLN A 227 22.98 1.58 -1.23
C GLN A 227 22.55 2.26 -2.53
N ILE A 228 21.33 2.02 -3.01
CA ILE A 228 20.85 2.66 -4.24
C ILE A 228 20.67 4.16 -4.05
N SER A 229 20.19 4.61 -2.90
CA SER A 229 20.07 6.02 -2.57
C SER A 229 21.42 6.73 -2.62
N SER A 230 22.45 6.18 -1.98
CA SER A 230 23.82 6.74 -1.99
C SER A 230 24.41 6.81 -3.39
N LYS A 231 24.12 5.83 -4.24
CA LYS A 231 24.57 5.82 -5.61
C LYS A 231 23.90 6.90 -6.47
N LEU A 232 22.62 7.12 -6.23
CA LEU A 232 21.80 8.05 -7.00
C LEU A 232 21.97 9.50 -6.60
N PHE A 233 21.96 9.72 -5.31
CA PHE A 233 21.95 11.01 -4.65
C PHE A 233 23.18 11.13 -3.73
N PRO A 234 24.40 11.06 -4.28
CA PRO A 234 25.62 11.04 -3.48
C PRO A 234 25.75 12.31 -2.62
N ALA A 235 25.26 13.44 -3.10
CA ALA A 235 25.30 14.71 -2.37
C ALA A 235 24.34 14.74 -1.16
N SER A 236 23.25 13.97 -1.20
CA SER A 236 22.30 13.91 -0.08
C SER A 236 22.80 13.07 1.09
N ALA A 237 23.75 12.14 0.82
CA ALA A 237 24.37 11.27 1.83
C ALA A 237 23.36 10.68 2.82
N ILE A 238 22.26 10.13 2.30
CA ILE A 238 21.18 9.55 3.11
C ILE A 238 21.72 8.37 3.92
N THR A 239 21.43 8.39 5.21
CA THR A 239 21.82 7.36 6.17
C THR A 239 20.59 6.87 6.96
N GLU A 240 20.77 5.86 7.80
CA GLU A 240 19.72 5.37 8.72
C GLU A 240 19.13 6.51 9.58
N ARG A 241 19.92 7.49 9.97
CA ARG A 241 19.48 8.64 10.82
C ARG A 241 18.47 9.54 10.13
N ASP A 242 18.40 9.48 8.81
CA ASP A 242 17.48 10.29 8.01
C ASP A 242 16.14 9.58 7.79
N VAL A 243 16.04 8.29 8.12
CA VAL A 243 14.82 7.50 7.95
C VAL A 243 13.87 7.76 9.11
N ILE A 244 12.71 8.32 8.81
CA ILE A 244 11.68 8.66 9.82
C ILE A 244 10.67 7.55 10.03
N ALA A 245 10.42 6.74 9.00
CA ALA A 245 9.58 5.55 9.08
C ALA A 245 9.96 4.56 7.99
N THR A 246 9.50 3.33 8.14
CA THR A 246 9.54 2.28 7.11
C THR A 246 8.17 1.66 6.99
N TRP A 247 7.88 1.00 5.88
CA TRP A 247 6.78 0.06 5.81
C TRP A 247 7.11 -1.09 4.87
N ALA A 248 6.48 -2.23 5.12
CA ALA A 248 6.54 -3.40 4.27
C ALA A 248 5.14 -3.90 3.95
N GLY A 249 4.98 -4.50 2.78
CA GLY A 249 3.72 -5.12 2.36
C GLY A 249 3.98 -6.49 1.73
N VAL A 250 3.04 -7.41 1.88
CA VAL A 250 3.13 -8.76 1.31
C VAL A 250 2.23 -8.86 0.08
N ARG A 251 2.85 -9.14 -1.07
CA ARG A 251 2.16 -9.32 -2.35
C ARG A 251 1.73 -10.78 -2.52
N PRO A 252 0.46 -11.06 -2.83
CA PRO A 252 -0.03 -12.39 -3.15
C PRO A 252 0.31 -12.74 -4.60
N VAL A 253 1.48 -13.31 -4.86
CA VAL A 253 1.85 -13.74 -6.20
C VAL A 253 1.33 -15.15 -6.44
N VAL A 254 0.54 -15.33 -7.50
CA VAL A 254 -0.06 -16.63 -7.84
C VAL A 254 0.93 -17.43 -8.67
N THR A 255 1.25 -18.64 -8.22
CA THR A 255 2.11 -19.58 -8.95
C THR A 255 1.27 -20.53 -9.79
N GLN A 256 1.75 -20.89 -10.97
CA GLN A 256 1.07 -21.85 -11.87
C GLN A 256 1.28 -23.32 -11.44
N SER A 257 2.22 -23.54 -10.55
CA SER A 257 2.54 -24.87 -10.00
C SER A 257 2.47 -24.82 -8.49
N PRO A 258 2.11 -25.92 -7.81
CA PRO A 258 2.15 -25.98 -6.36
C PRO A 258 3.50 -25.53 -5.83
N VAL A 259 3.48 -24.73 -4.76
CA VAL A 259 4.71 -24.31 -4.07
C VAL A 259 5.25 -25.52 -3.32
N VAL A 260 6.13 -26.27 -3.96
CA VAL A 260 6.85 -27.38 -3.29
C VAL A 260 7.89 -26.77 -2.37
N THR A 261 7.70 -26.94 -1.07
CA THR A 261 8.45 -26.34 0.04
C THR A 261 9.93 -26.71 0.10
N GLN A 262 10.48 -27.48 -0.83
CA GLN A 262 11.84 -28.05 -0.69
C GLN A 262 12.75 -28.01 -1.93
N ASN A 263 12.48 -27.27 -2.99
CA ASN A 263 13.45 -27.25 -4.11
C ASN A 263 13.99 -25.84 -4.41
N LYS A 264 15.30 -25.69 -4.23
CA LYS A 264 16.16 -24.54 -4.60
C LYS A 264 16.23 -24.33 -6.13
N GLY A 265 15.11 -24.18 -6.81
CA GLY A 265 15.05 -23.98 -8.25
C GLY A 265 13.89 -23.08 -8.69
N THR A 266 13.22 -22.42 -7.76
CA THR A 266 12.10 -21.52 -8.04
C THR A 266 12.57 -20.28 -8.80
N ARG A 267 11.77 -19.83 -9.77
CA ARG A 267 11.99 -18.58 -10.51
C ARG A 267 12.27 -17.44 -9.55
N LYS A 268 13.18 -16.53 -9.95
CA LYS A 268 13.41 -15.28 -9.18
C LYS A 268 12.08 -14.55 -8.99
N PRO A 269 11.80 -13.98 -7.79
CA PRO A 269 10.56 -13.26 -7.50
C PRO A 269 10.12 -12.28 -8.58
N SER A 270 11.07 -11.55 -9.16
CA SER A 270 10.85 -10.57 -10.24
C SER A 270 10.38 -11.15 -11.58
N LYS A 271 10.37 -12.47 -11.76
CA LYS A 271 9.94 -13.15 -13.00
C LYS A 271 8.60 -13.86 -12.87
N GLU A 272 7.95 -13.78 -11.71
CA GLU A 272 6.61 -14.35 -11.51
C GLU A 272 5.55 -13.52 -12.22
N ASN A 273 4.51 -14.20 -12.72
CA ASN A 273 3.37 -13.53 -13.32
C ASN A 273 2.57 -12.79 -12.26
N ARG A 274 2.28 -11.51 -12.49
CA ARG A 274 1.50 -10.63 -11.59
C ARG A 274 0.06 -10.43 -12.09
N GLU A 275 -0.42 -11.30 -12.97
CA GLU A 275 -1.82 -11.31 -13.36
C GLU A 275 -2.68 -11.89 -12.23
N HIS A 276 -3.93 -11.44 -12.15
CA HIS A 276 -4.88 -12.03 -11.21
C HIS A 276 -5.37 -13.39 -11.74
N VAL A 277 -5.74 -14.24 -10.81
CA VAL A 277 -6.35 -15.55 -11.10
C VAL A 277 -7.62 -15.67 -10.29
N ILE A 278 -8.69 -16.12 -10.95
CA ILE A 278 -9.98 -16.38 -10.33
C ILE A 278 -10.29 -17.88 -10.45
N TRP A 279 -10.67 -18.51 -9.35
CA TRP A 279 -11.13 -19.89 -9.33
C TRP A 279 -12.42 -20.02 -8.52
N SER A 280 -13.24 -20.98 -8.86
CA SER A 280 -14.56 -21.20 -8.23
C SER A 280 -14.69 -22.63 -7.76
N ASP A 281 -15.37 -22.81 -6.62
CA ASP A 281 -15.64 -24.09 -6.01
C ASP A 281 -16.98 -24.05 -5.28
N ASN A 282 -18.04 -24.54 -5.95
CA ASN A 282 -19.40 -24.76 -5.41
C ASN A 282 -19.92 -23.60 -4.51
N GLY A 283 -19.86 -22.36 -5.00
CA GLY A 283 -20.33 -21.18 -4.28
C GLY A 283 -19.21 -20.39 -3.58
N LEU A 284 -17.95 -20.86 -3.61
CA LEU A 284 -16.78 -20.09 -3.22
C LEU A 284 -16.07 -19.57 -4.47
N VAL A 285 -15.96 -18.27 -4.63
CA VAL A 285 -15.14 -17.62 -5.67
C VAL A 285 -13.94 -16.98 -5.03
N SER A 286 -12.76 -17.45 -5.38
CA SER A 286 -11.50 -16.90 -4.84
C SER A 286 -10.74 -16.13 -5.90
N VAL A 287 -10.16 -15.02 -5.52
CA VAL A 287 -9.29 -14.19 -6.38
C VAL A 287 -8.01 -13.82 -5.66
N ALA A 288 -6.89 -13.89 -6.36
CA ALA A 288 -5.60 -13.41 -5.86
C ALA A 288 -4.72 -12.87 -6.98
N GLY A 289 -3.69 -12.10 -6.64
CA GLY A 289 -2.82 -11.42 -7.60
C GLY A 289 -3.46 -10.16 -8.17
N GLY A 290 -2.96 -9.74 -9.34
CA GLY A 290 -3.44 -8.53 -10.02
C GLY A 290 -2.71 -7.27 -9.60
N LYS A 291 -3.19 -6.14 -10.09
CA LYS A 291 -2.64 -4.80 -9.85
C LYS A 291 -3.74 -3.87 -9.37
N LEU A 292 -3.36 -2.92 -8.52
CA LEU A 292 -4.29 -1.88 -8.04
C LEU A 292 -4.98 -1.15 -9.20
N THR A 293 -4.28 -0.88 -10.28
CA THR A 293 -4.81 -0.19 -11.46
C THR A 293 -5.92 -0.94 -12.20
N THR A 294 -6.08 -2.24 -11.96
CA THR A 294 -7.10 -3.09 -12.62
C THR A 294 -8.18 -3.58 -11.66
N PHE A 295 -8.29 -3.02 -10.47
CA PHE A 295 -9.21 -3.51 -9.43
C PHE A 295 -10.67 -3.58 -9.88
N ARG A 296 -11.17 -2.61 -10.65
CA ARG A 296 -12.54 -2.59 -11.18
C ARG A 296 -12.79 -3.72 -12.19
N LEU A 297 -11.78 -4.01 -13.04
CA LEU A 297 -11.85 -5.12 -13.98
C LEU A 297 -11.89 -6.46 -13.23
N ILE A 298 -11.00 -6.61 -12.25
CA ILE A 298 -10.94 -7.81 -11.40
C ILE A 298 -12.28 -8.03 -10.68
N ALA A 299 -12.84 -6.99 -10.07
CA ALA A 299 -14.13 -7.09 -9.40
C ALA A 299 -15.24 -7.52 -10.34
N ARG A 300 -15.30 -6.97 -11.56
CA ARG A 300 -16.27 -7.39 -12.58
C ARG A 300 -16.13 -8.86 -12.93
N GLU A 301 -14.93 -9.32 -13.23
CA GLU A 301 -14.68 -10.72 -13.60
C GLU A 301 -15.03 -11.70 -12.45
N VAL A 302 -14.79 -11.28 -11.18
CA VAL A 302 -15.21 -12.05 -10.01
C VAL A 302 -16.72 -12.18 -9.92
N LEU A 303 -17.47 -11.10 -10.15
CA LEU A 303 -18.94 -11.11 -10.13
C LEU A 303 -19.52 -11.96 -11.27
N GLU A 304 -18.95 -11.87 -12.48
CA GLU A 304 -19.32 -12.71 -13.62
C GLU A 304 -19.07 -14.20 -13.31
N ARG A 305 -17.94 -14.53 -12.69
CA ARG A 305 -17.60 -15.91 -12.30
C ARG A 305 -18.53 -16.43 -11.19
N GLY A 306 -18.96 -15.57 -10.28
CA GLY A 306 -19.92 -15.89 -9.23
C GLY A 306 -21.37 -16.07 -9.72
N GLN A 307 -21.63 -15.89 -11.02
CA GLN A 307 -22.97 -15.95 -11.62
C GLN A 307 -23.98 -15.04 -10.90
N MET A 308 -23.50 -13.88 -10.42
CA MET A 308 -24.38 -12.91 -9.79
C MET A 308 -25.45 -12.43 -10.77
N PRO A 309 -26.71 -12.32 -10.35
CA PRO A 309 -27.75 -11.74 -11.20
C PRO A 309 -27.35 -10.32 -11.61
N SER A 310 -27.66 -9.95 -12.84
CA SER A 310 -27.22 -8.75 -13.55
C SER A 310 -26.86 -7.56 -12.65
N PHE A 311 -25.56 -7.29 -12.49
CA PHE A 311 -25.09 -6.08 -11.84
C PHE A 311 -24.89 -4.97 -12.88
N ARG A 312 -25.28 -3.74 -12.53
CA ARG A 312 -24.90 -2.56 -13.30
C ARG A 312 -23.65 -1.97 -12.69
N LEU A 313 -22.56 -1.94 -13.48
CA LEU A 313 -21.47 -1.05 -13.13
C LEU A 313 -21.98 0.39 -13.27
N ARG A 314 -21.91 1.18 -12.21
CA ARG A 314 -22.07 2.63 -12.31
C ARG A 314 -20.98 3.16 -13.23
N ASN A 315 -21.38 3.64 -14.40
CA ASN A 315 -20.49 4.39 -15.30
C ASN A 315 -20.60 5.91 -15.03
N ASP A 316 -21.40 6.30 -14.07
CA ASP A 316 -21.57 7.68 -13.68
C ASP A 316 -20.26 8.11 -12.98
N ALA A 317 -19.43 8.85 -13.72
CA ALA A 317 -18.36 9.59 -13.10
C ALA A 317 -19.03 10.43 -12.00
N LEU A 318 -18.59 10.23 -10.76
CA LEU A 318 -19.01 11.11 -9.67
C LEU A 318 -18.76 12.55 -10.14
N PRO A 319 -19.72 13.48 -9.95
CA PRO A 319 -19.56 14.83 -10.41
C PRO A 319 -18.25 15.38 -9.85
N VAL A 320 -17.30 15.65 -10.72
CA VAL A 320 -16.08 16.36 -10.38
C VAL A 320 -16.53 17.81 -10.16
N PHE A 321 -16.82 18.15 -8.93
CA PHE A 321 -16.99 19.55 -8.58
C PHE A 321 -15.66 20.24 -8.84
N ALA A 322 -15.66 21.35 -9.57
CA ALA A 322 -14.50 22.22 -9.70
C ALA A 322 -14.17 22.76 -8.29
N SER A 323 -13.32 22.07 -7.58
CA SER A 323 -12.84 22.50 -6.28
C SER A 323 -11.71 23.51 -6.47
N PRO A 324 -11.57 24.50 -5.59
CA PRO A 324 -10.37 25.28 -5.50
C PRO A 324 -9.16 24.32 -5.36
N PRO A 325 -7.99 24.64 -5.96
CA PRO A 325 -6.82 23.76 -5.94
C PRO A 325 -6.38 23.31 -4.53
N ASP A 326 -6.60 24.14 -3.54
CA ASP A 326 -6.33 23.88 -2.12
C ASP A 326 -7.25 22.81 -1.48
N LEU A 327 -8.42 22.53 -2.10
CA LEU A 327 -9.36 21.49 -1.67
C LEU A 327 -9.33 20.23 -2.55
N GLU A 328 -8.53 20.20 -3.61
CA GLU A 328 -8.53 19.10 -4.58
C GLU A 328 -8.19 17.75 -3.89
N ARG A 329 -7.17 17.74 -3.03
CA ARG A 329 -6.80 16.56 -2.23
C ARG A 329 -7.99 16.09 -1.37
N LEU A 330 -8.60 16.97 -0.63
CA LEU A 330 -9.73 16.64 0.25
C LEU A 330 -10.93 16.16 -0.56
N GLN A 331 -11.21 16.78 -1.71
CA GLN A 331 -12.27 16.34 -2.61
C GLN A 331 -12.01 14.93 -3.14
N GLY A 332 -10.77 14.62 -3.52
CA GLY A 332 -10.37 13.28 -3.95
C GLY A 332 -10.50 12.26 -2.82
N PHE A 333 -10.03 12.62 -1.64
CA PHE A 333 -10.01 11.73 -0.46
C PHE A 333 -11.43 11.42 0.05
N TYR A 334 -12.28 12.43 0.17
CA TYR A 334 -13.54 12.33 0.89
C TYR A 334 -14.78 12.42 -0.01
N GLY A 335 -14.65 12.91 -1.25
CA GLY A 335 -15.75 13.00 -2.18
C GLY A 335 -17.02 13.63 -1.59
N PRO A 336 -18.17 12.90 -1.59
CA PRO A 336 -19.42 13.40 -1.02
C PRO A 336 -19.35 13.72 0.47
N ALA A 337 -18.47 13.06 1.24
CA ALA A 337 -18.31 13.27 2.68
C ALA A 337 -17.51 14.54 3.03
N LEU A 338 -16.86 15.20 2.06
CA LEU A 338 -16.05 16.40 2.31
C LEU A 338 -16.76 17.49 3.14
N PRO A 339 -18.03 17.84 2.92
CA PRO A 339 -18.71 18.84 3.76
C PRO A 339 -18.80 18.41 5.24
N GLU A 340 -18.86 17.13 5.52
CA GLU A 340 -18.89 16.59 6.88
C GLU A 340 -17.51 16.64 7.52
N VAL A 341 -16.48 16.28 6.76
CA VAL A 341 -15.07 16.40 7.20
C VAL A 341 -14.77 17.84 7.61
N LEU A 342 -15.11 18.82 6.77
CA LEU A 342 -14.84 20.24 7.06
C LEU A 342 -15.63 20.76 8.28
N ARG A 343 -16.76 20.16 8.64
CA ARG A 343 -17.52 20.50 9.85
C ARG A 343 -17.02 19.80 11.11
N ALA A 344 -16.20 18.75 10.97
CA ALA A 344 -15.80 17.92 12.09
C ALA A 344 -14.74 18.57 13.01
N GLY A 345 -14.03 19.60 12.55
CA GLY A 345 -12.97 20.22 13.34
C GLY A 345 -12.36 21.43 12.69
N THR A 346 -11.18 21.84 13.17
CA THR A 346 -10.43 22.97 12.62
C THR A 346 -9.79 22.63 11.29
N HIS A 347 -9.68 23.63 10.40
CA HIS A 347 -9.01 23.50 9.11
C HIS A 347 -7.49 23.77 9.18
N GLU A 348 -6.95 23.82 10.39
CA GLU A 348 -5.52 23.88 10.60
C GLU A 348 -4.89 22.52 10.26
N THR A 349 -3.72 22.55 9.65
CA THR A 349 -2.96 21.34 9.37
C THR A 349 -2.27 20.81 10.61
N VAL A 350 -2.18 19.50 10.73
CA VAL A 350 -1.29 18.86 11.69
C VAL A 350 0.15 19.24 11.33
N ALA A 351 0.90 19.75 12.28
CA ALA A 351 2.22 20.33 12.04
C ALA A 351 3.13 19.41 11.20
N GLY A 352 3.67 19.94 10.12
CA GLY A 352 4.55 19.22 9.19
C GLY A 352 3.86 18.32 8.17
N THR A 353 2.52 18.37 8.06
CA THR A 353 1.75 17.56 7.11
C THR A 353 0.67 18.39 6.41
N ASP A 354 0.04 17.81 5.38
CA ASP A 354 -1.13 18.39 4.72
C ASP A 354 -2.47 17.91 5.32
N THR A 355 -2.41 17.07 6.36
CA THR A 355 -3.60 16.53 7.03
C THR A 355 -4.22 17.56 7.95
N LEU A 356 -5.52 17.82 7.84
CA LEU A 356 -6.25 18.72 8.72
C LEU A 356 -6.63 18.01 10.04
N TRP A 357 -6.69 18.74 11.13
CA TRP A 357 -7.25 18.23 12.40
C TRP A 357 -8.71 17.77 12.24
N ALA A 358 -9.47 18.39 11.36
CA ALA A 358 -10.82 17.96 10.99
C ALA A 358 -10.85 16.56 10.38
N GLU A 359 -9.82 16.16 9.64
CA GLU A 359 -9.73 14.80 9.07
C GLU A 359 -9.58 13.73 10.16
N LEU A 360 -8.79 14.01 11.22
CA LEU A 360 -8.67 13.10 12.36
C LEU A 360 -9.99 12.95 13.11
N ALA A 361 -10.65 14.07 13.40
CA ALA A 361 -11.93 14.07 14.11
C ALA A 361 -12.99 13.29 13.33
N TRP A 362 -13.10 13.56 12.03
CA TRP A 362 -14.05 12.87 11.17
C TRP A 362 -13.73 11.37 11.04
N ALA A 363 -12.45 11.02 10.85
CA ALA A 363 -12.01 9.64 10.75
C ALA A 363 -12.31 8.85 12.03
N ALA A 364 -12.04 9.43 13.20
CA ALA A 364 -12.34 8.82 14.48
C ALA A 364 -13.85 8.51 14.65
N ALA A 365 -14.72 9.39 14.13
CA ALA A 365 -16.17 9.23 14.25
C ALA A 365 -16.79 8.28 13.21
N ASN A 366 -16.23 8.19 12.00
CA ASN A 366 -16.97 7.68 10.84
C ASN A 366 -16.29 6.52 10.10
N THR A 367 -15.05 6.13 10.45
CA THR A 367 -14.31 5.15 9.63
C THR A 367 -13.97 3.86 10.35
N GLY A 368 -14.75 3.48 11.36
CA GLY A 368 -14.57 2.23 12.09
C GLY A 368 -13.20 2.11 12.77
N VAL A 369 -12.74 3.18 13.41
CA VAL A 369 -11.51 3.17 14.23
C VAL A 369 -11.75 2.34 15.47
N ILE A 370 -11.08 1.22 15.61
CA ILE A 370 -11.10 0.33 16.78
C ILE A 370 -9.81 0.48 17.58
N HIS A 371 -8.70 0.63 16.91
CA HIS A 371 -7.38 0.79 17.50
C HIS A 371 -6.72 2.10 17.06
N LEU A 372 -5.78 2.61 17.87
CA LEU A 372 -5.09 3.86 17.54
C LEU A 372 -4.26 3.75 16.25
N ASP A 373 -3.73 2.58 15.91
CA ASP A 373 -3.03 2.35 14.66
C ASP A 373 -3.95 2.45 13.42
N ASP A 374 -5.25 2.20 13.55
CA ASP A 374 -6.19 2.48 12.48
C ASP A 374 -6.16 3.95 12.10
N LEU A 375 -6.26 4.84 13.10
CA LEU A 375 -6.24 6.27 12.88
C LEU A 375 -4.89 6.74 12.32
N MET A 376 -3.79 6.33 12.96
CA MET A 376 -2.45 6.86 12.70
C MET A 376 -1.80 6.32 11.43
N LEU A 377 -2.05 5.05 11.07
CA LEU A 377 -1.36 4.38 9.97
C LEU A 377 -2.25 4.18 8.72
N ARG A 378 -3.58 4.14 8.89
CA ARG A 378 -4.51 3.76 7.82
C ARG A 378 -5.47 4.87 7.42
N ARG A 379 -5.97 5.68 8.37
CA ARG A 379 -6.94 6.75 8.10
C ARG A 379 -6.27 8.07 7.76
N THR A 380 -5.13 8.37 8.40
CA THR A 380 -4.42 9.66 8.24
C THR A 380 -2.96 9.56 7.80
N ARG A 381 -2.34 8.42 7.84
CA ARG A 381 -0.91 8.20 7.53
C ARG A 381 0.09 8.98 8.40
N LEU A 382 -0.36 9.69 9.44
CA LEU A 382 0.52 10.49 10.31
C LEU A 382 1.66 9.67 10.92
N GLY A 383 1.40 8.41 11.25
CA GLY A 383 2.41 7.49 11.77
C GLY A 383 3.52 7.13 10.79
N LEU A 384 3.35 7.41 9.49
CA LEU A 384 4.34 7.13 8.45
C LEU A 384 5.13 8.37 8.04
N VAL A 385 4.55 9.57 8.20
CA VAL A 385 5.15 10.82 7.70
C VAL A 385 5.73 11.68 8.82
N LEU A 386 5.44 11.35 10.08
CA LEU A 386 5.96 12.06 11.23
C LEU A 386 7.03 11.24 11.98
N PRO A 387 8.04 11.90 12.57
CA PRO A 387 9.05 11.22 13.36
C PRO A 387 8.45 10.40 14.50
N GLU A 388 9.06 9.24 14.78
CA GLU A 388 8.65 8.33 15.86
C GLU A 388 7.15 7.97 15.84
N GLY A 389 6.57 7.86 14.62
CA GLY A 389 5.15 7.54 14.48
C GLY A 389 4.20 8.64 14.94
N GLY A 390 4.66 9.89 14.98
CA GLY A 390 3.85 11.01 15.47
C GLY A 390 3.69 11.03 17.00
N LYS A 391 4.54 10.33 17.75
CA LYS A 391 4.51 10.24 19.22
C LYS A 391 4.36 11.60 19.89
N GLY A 392 5.08 12.63 19.38
CA GLY A 392 5.03 13.97 19.94
C GLY A 392 3.66 14.65 19.85
N LEU A 393 2.76 14.18 18.97
CA LEU A 393 1.42 14.73 18.77
C LEU A 393 0.31 13.91 19.47
N LEU A 394 0.66 12.76 20.05
CA LEU A 394 -0.35 11.91 20.71
C LEU A 394 -1.13 12.62 21.83
N PRO A 395 -0.56 13.54 22.63
CA PRO A 395 -1.33 14.31 23.60
C PRO A 395 -2.45 15.16 22.98
N ASP A 396 -2.18 15.82 21.84
CA ASP A 396 -3.17 16.64 21.15
C ASP A 396 -4.22 15.77 20.46
N ILE A 397 -3.78 14.65 19.86
CA ILE A 397 -4.68 13.65 19.26
C ILE A 397 -5.58 13.03 20.32
N ARG A 398 -5.05 12.75 21.53
CA ARG A 398 -5.82 12.29 22.68
C ARG A 398 -6.92 13.28 23.05
N CYS A 399 -6.56 14.56 23.13
CA CYS A 399 -7.52 15.61 23.49
C CYS A 399 -8.68 15.68 22.50
N LEU A 400 -8.38 15.54 21.19
CA LEU A 400 -9.38 15.59 20.12
C LEU A 400 -10.17 14.27 19.99
N CYS A 401 -9.48 13.15 19.85
CA CYS A 401 -10.09 11.90 19.39
C CYS A 401 -10.63 11.01 20.50
N LYS A 402 -10.05 11.07 21.72
CA LYS A 402 -10.50 10.22 22.86
C LYS A 402 -11.99 10.38 23.16
N PRO A 403 -12.57 11.62 23.27
CA PRO A 403 -13.99 11.78 23.50
C PRO A 403 -14.85 11.31 22.32
N ILE A 404 -14.39 11.47 21.09
CA ILE A 404 -15.09 11.01 19.88
C ILE A 404 -15.17 9.49 19.85
N LEU A 405 -14.07 8.81 20.19
CA LEU A 405 -13.98 7.35 20.26
C LEU A 405 -14.67 6.78 21.50
N ALA A 406 -15.16 7.62 22.39
CA ALA A 406 -15.72 7.22 23.68
C ALA A 406 -14.77 6.33 24.53
N TRP A 407 -13.46 6.55 24.39
CA TRP A 407 -12.45 5.86 25.19
C TRP A 407 -12.26 6.55 26.53
N ASP A 408 -12.06 5.75 27.58
CA ASP A 408 -11.58 6.25 28.88
C ASP A 408 -10.05 6.39 28.87
N ASP A 409 -9.49 6.88 29.96
CA ASP A 409 -8.04 7.10 30.06
C ASP A 409 -7.26 5.77 30.01
N THR A 410 -7.78 4.72 30.64
CA THR A 410 -7.17 3.38 30.65
C THR A 410 -7.13 2.78 29.25
N THR A 411 -8.22 2.90 28.51
CA THR A 411 -8.29 2.45 27.11
C THR A 411 -7.30 3.22 26.24
N TRP A 412 -7.26 4.56 26.40
CA TRP A 412 -6.29 5.37 25.62
C TRP A 412 -4.85 4.95 25.91
N GLU A 413 -4.46 4.82 27.17
CA GLU A 413 -3.10 4.43 27.56
C GLU A 413 -2.70 3.06 27.03
N ARG A 414 -3.63 2.11 27.04
CA ARG A 414 -3.43 0.78 26.43
C ARG A 414 -3.25 0.88 24.92
N GLU A 415 -4.10 1.62 24.22
CA GLU A 415 -4.04 1.78 22.77
C GLU A 415 -2.80 2.57 22.32
N GLU A 416 -2.39 3.58 23.06
CA GLU A 416 -1.14 4.31 22.83
C GLU A 416 0.08 3.41 22.97
N ALA A 417 0.15 2.62 24.05
CA ALA A 417 1.23 1.66 24.27
C ALA A 417 1.28 0.60 23.15
N ARG A 418 0.12 0.06 22.77
CA ARG A 418 -0.03 -0.91 21.69
C ARG A 418 0.44 -0.32 20.35
N TYR A 419 -0.01 0.87 20.01
CA TYR A 419 0.38 1.58 18.78
C TYR A 419 1.89 1.83 18.70
N LEU A 420 2.47 2.37 19.77
CA LEU A 420 3.90 2.67 19.80
C LEU A 420 4.76 1.40 19.73
N GLU A 421 4.32 0.29 20.30
CA GLU A 421 5.00 -1.00 20.18
C GLU A 421 4.90 -1.56 18.76
N LEU A 422 3.71 -1.52 18.15
CA LEU A 422 3.51 -1.91 16.75
C LEU A 422 4.38 -1.05 15.82
N TRP A 423 4.37 0.26 16.02
CA TRP A 423 5.16 1.17 15.20
C TRP A 423 6.65 0.89 15.35
N ARG A 424 7.13 0.70 16.57
CA ARG A 424 8.54 0.41 16.84
C ARG A 424 8.97 -0.92 16.20
N SER A 425 8.12 -1.93 16.24
CA SER A 425 8.45 -3.26 15.74
C SER A 425 8.35 -3.40 14.22
N CYS A 426 7.42 -2.67 13.56
CA CYS A 426 7.09 -2.90 12.16
C CYS A 426 7.31 -1.68 11.24
N TYR A 427 7.36 -0.48 11.80
CA TYR A 427 7.42 0.77 11.03
C TYR A 427 8.66 1.61 11.34
N SER A 428 9.52 1.17 12.28
CA SER A 428 10.83 1.77 12.54
C SER A 428 11.94 0.99 11.83
N LEU A 429 13.18 1.46 11.98
CA LEU A 429 14.35 0.73 11.52
C LEU A 429 14.51 -0.59 12.29
N PRO A 430 14.99 -1.66 11.63
CA PRO A 430 15.26 -2.91 12.29
C PRO A 430 16.30 -2.71 13.40
N ALA A 431 16.01 -3.25 14.59
CA ALA A 431 16.93 -3.16 15.72
C ALA A 431 18.31 -3.71 15.34
N ILE A 432 19.36 -2.97 15.73
CA ILE A 432 20.73 -3.46 15.59
C ILE A 432 20.91 -4.56 16.64
N PHE A 433 20.61 -5.80 16.28
CA PHE A 433 21.06 -6.94 17.08
C PHE A 433 22.59 -6.99 16.91
N PRO A 434 23.36 -6.98 17.99
CA PRO A 434 24.78 -7.30 17.89
C PRO A 434 24.90 -8.67 17.20
N ALA A 435 25.75 -8.73 16.16
CA ALA A 435 26.02 -9.98 15.47
C ALA A 435 26.25 -11.09 16.51
N LYS A 436 25.57 -12.25 16.35
CA LYS A 436 25.80 -13.40 17.24
C LYS A 436 27.32 -13.63 17.32
N PRO A 437 27.96 -13.57 18.50
CA PRO A 437 29.37 -13.91 18.61
C PRO A 437 29.50 -15.38 18.32
N GLY A 438 30.23 -15.74 17.26
CA GLY A 438 30.76 -17.11 17.08
C GLY A 438 30.07 -17.94 16.01
N ALA A 439 30.50 -17.77 14.77
CA ALA A 439 30.63 -18.87 13.83
C ALA A 439 32.04 -18.72 13.17
N THR A 440 33.07 -18.84 13.96
CA THR A 440 34.39 -19.26 13.46
C THR A 440 34.50 -20.76 13.75
N GLY A 441 34.50 -21.54 12.68
CA GLY A 441 34.68 -22.99 12.71
C GLY A 441 34.53 -23.54 11.31
#